data_9c0fcd65eba8f0a9fc6856aed0f7ceec
#
_entry.id   9c0fcd65eba8f0a9fc6856aed0f7ceec
#
_cell.length_a   1.000
_cell.length_b   1.000
_cell.length_c   1.000
_cell.angle_alpha   90.00
_cell.angle_beta   90.00
_cell.angle_gamma   90.00
#
_symmetry.space_group_name_H-M   'P 1'
#
loop_
_entity.id
_entity.type
_entity.pdbx_description
1 polymer ?
#
loop_
_entity_poly.entity_id
_entity_poly.type
_entity_poly.pdbx_seq_one_letter_code
_entity_poly.pdbx_strand_id
1 'polypeptide(L)'
;MIRKAIESDKKAIYHMWKEIFAQDDNGYTDYYFECLFKCENTWVVDDGGEIIATLQRNPHTMYFHGMPIKTSMILGVATLPSRRKEGHMHALMREALKQAECEEMITLIQAYDPSLYKEFGFSKIYYRNRIAYHRNQIPVYTHLEITSEVKAEELANVYQAFTKRFDGFFVRDRAYYENYFKEISAEGGQIVGYRNKNGELEGYMVYYTEKFTCEIKEIIYLNSWAFLALAGYGATKCMKVMIHTSSSEQILKLLPGGEVTQYQFAMARVNDYSIFNILFDTSVQNVEEAFEICTRPLFLHEYA
;
A
#
# COMPACT_ATOMS: atom_id res chain seq x y z
N MET A 1 -9.81 21.61 19.72
CA MET A 1 -10.85 20.52 19.89
C MET A 1 -10.58 19.43 18.85
N ILE A 2 -10.74 18.13 19.21
CA ILE A 2 -10.65 17.03 18.22
C ILE A 2 -12.05 16.73 17.71
N ARG A 3 -12.21 16.59 16.41
CA ARG A 3 -13.48 16.26 15.75
C ARG A 3 -13.25 15.61 14.39
N LYS A 4 -14.31 15.04 13.79
CA LYS A 4 -14.29 14.71 12.37
C LYS A 4 -14.20 15.97 11.53
N ALA A 5 -13.55 15.84 10.37
CA ALA A 5 -13.50 16.90 9.38
C ALA A 5 -14.90 17.20 8.81
N ILE A 6 -15.09 18.42 8.38
CA ILE A 6 -16.24 18.87 7.59
C ILE A 6 -15.76 19.41 6.24
N GLU A 7 -16.66 19.61 5.29
CA GLU A 7 -16.26 19.98 3.91
C GLU A 7 -15.44 21.26 3.84
N SER A 8 -15.72 22.23 4.72
CA SER A 8 -14.93 23.48 4.79
C SER A 8 -13.48 23.27 5.23
N ASP A 9 -13.13 22.17 5.89
CA ASP A 9 -11.77 21.88 6.35
C ASP A 9 -10.90 21.32 5.20
N LYS A 10 -11.52 20.75 4.18
CA LYS A 10 -10.84 20.04 3.07
C LYS A 10 -9.69 20.88 2.49
N LYS A 11 -9.93 22.15 2.24
CA LYS A 11 -8.91 23.07 1.68
C LYS A 11 -7.73 23.28 2.63
N ALA A 12 -7.97 23.43 3.91
CA ALA A 12 -6.90 23.60 4.90
C ALA A 12 -6.06 22.34 5.03
N ILE A 13 -6.71 21.15 5.06
CA ILE A 13 -6.03 19.85 5.12
C ILE A 13 -5.20 19.63 3.86
N TYR A 14 -5.74 19.93 2.68
CA TYR A 14 -5.02 19.84 1.41
C TYR A 14 -3.74 20.68 1.41
N HIS A 15 -3.81 21.95 1.83
CA HIS A 15 -2.63 22.81 1.90
C HIS A 15 -1.60 22.29 2.90
N MET A 16 -2.05 21.79 4.05
CA MET A 16 -1.16 21.15 5.05
C MET A 16 -0.41 19.96 4.45
N TRP A 17 -1.09 19.09 3.68
CA TRP A 17 -0.44 17.96 3.02
C TRP A 17 0.57 18.41 1.97
N LYS A 18 0.22 19.38 1.12
CA LYS A 18 1.12 19.96 0.11
C LYS A 18 2.39 20.55 0.73
N GLU A 19 2.30 21.11 1.92
CA GLU A 19 3.47 21.65 2.65
C GLU A 19 4.30 20.54 3.30
N ILE A 20 3.65 19.62 4.03
CA ILE A 20 4.33 18.64 4.88
C ILE A 20 4.89 17.47 4.07
N PHE A 21 4.19 17.01 3.04
CA PHE A 21 4.57 15.87 2.20
C PHE A 21 5.13 16.28 0.83
N ALA A 22 5.53 17.54 0.65
CA ALA A 22 5.96 18.10 -0.64
C ALA A 22 7.06 17.31 -1.36
N GLN A 23 7.94 16.61 -0.63
CA GLN A 23 9.06 15.87 -1.22
C GLN A 23 8.63 14.55 -1.88
N ASP A 24 7.53 13.96 -1.41
CA ASP A 24 7.06 12.65 -1.86
C ASP A 24 5.71 12.72 -2.62
N ASP A 25 5.19 13.94 -2.83
CA ASP A 25 3.82 14.16 -3.33
C ASP A 25 3.62 13.63 -4.76
N ASN A 26 4.51 13.91 -5.69
CA ASN A 26 4.47 13.49 -7.11
C ASN A 26 3.07 13.51 -7.78
N GLY A 27 2.10 14.30 -7.24
CA GLY A 27 0.71 14.35 -7.71
C GLY A 27 -0.28 13.52 -6.88
N TYR A 28 0.21 12.73 -5.92
CA TYR A 28 -0.65 11.89 -5.07
C TYR A 28 -1.64 12.72 -4.24
N THR A 29 -1.20 13.84 -3.64
CA THR A 29 -2.09 14.70 -2.85
C THR A 29 -3.27 15.20 -3.68
N ASP A 30 -3.04 15.64 -4.92
CA ASP A 30 -4.12 16.12 -5.80
C ASP A 30 -5.13 15.00 -6.07
N TYR A 31 -4.64 13.82 -6.46
CA TYR A 31 -5.46 12.64 -6.67
C TYR A 31 -6.25 12.25 -5.42
N TYR A 32 -5.58 12.21 -4.24
CA TYR A 32 -6.22 11.82 -2.99
C TYR A 32 -7.41 12.73 -2.65
N PHE A 33 -7.21 14.05 -2.73
CA PHE A 33 -8.25 15.01 -2.41
C PHE A 33 -9.36 15.09 -3.48
N GLU A 34 -9.08 14.73 -4.71
CA GLU A 34 -10.09 14.65 -5.76
C GLU A 34 -10.93 13.38 -5.69
N CYS A 35 -10.29 12.21 -5.44
CA CYS A 35 -10.91 10.90 -5.62
C CYS A 35 -11.21 10.14 -4.33
N LEU A 36 -10.39 10.30 -3.26
CA LEU A 36 -10.44 9.44 -2.08
C LEU A 36 -10.81 10.14 -0.78
N PHE A 37 -10.56 11.44 -0.67
CA PHE A 37 -10.80 12.18 0.57
C PHE A 37 -12.27 12.11 1.00
N LYS A 38 -12.47 11.74 2.27
CA LYS A 38 -13.79 11.70 2.91
C LYS A 38 -13.72 12.29 4.30
N CYS A 39 -14.63 13.21 4.61
CA CYS A 39 -14.71 13.86 5.91
C CYS A 39 -14.93 12.86 7.04
N GLU A 40 -15.76 11.84 6.82
CA GLU A 40 -16.07 10.79 7.79
C GLU A 40 -14.84 9.91 8.15
N ASN A 41 -13.84 9.85 7.29
CA ASN A 41 -12.59 9.11 7.50
C ASN A 41 -11.47 9.97 8.09
N THR A 42 -11.72 11.27 8.27
CA THR A 42 -10.71 12.26 8.63
C THR A 42 -10.97 12.84 10.01
N TRP A 43 -9.95 12.86 10.86
CA TRP A 43 -9.94 13.57 12.14
C TRP A 43 -9.06 14.79 12.03
N VAL A 44 -9.47 15.86 12.72
CA VAL A 44 -8.72 17.11 12.79
C VAL A 44 -8.61 17.61 14.21
N VAL A 45 -7.54 18.34 14.49
CA VAL A 45 -7.45 19.22 15.64
C VAL A 45 -7.80 20.63 15.17
N ASP A 46 -8.94 21.12 15.67
CA ASP A 46 -9.44 22.48 15.42
C ASP A 46 -9.10 23.37 16.61
N ASP A 47 -8.31 24.39 16.38
CA ASP A 47 -7.92 25.40 17.37
C ASP A 47 -8.52 26.77 17.00
N GLY A 48 -9.76 26.99 17.43
CA GLY A 48 -10.46 28.24 17.18
C GLY A 48 -10.79 28.54 15.72
N GLY A 49 -10.99 27.49 14.90
CA GLY A 49 -11.27 27.56 13.46
C GLY A 49 -10.05 27.33 12.57
N GLU A 50 -8.86 27.20 13.15
CA GLU A 50 -7.65 26.79 12.44
C GLU A 50 -7.43 25.28 12.56
N ILE A 51 -7.25 24.58 11.45
CA ILE A 51 -6.89 23.15 11.43
C ILE A 51 -5.38 23.02 11.60
N ILE A 52 -4.95 22.54 12.76
CA ILE A 52 -3.54 22.47 13.14
C ILE A 52 -2.93 21.06 13.04
N ALA A 53 -3.75 20.03 13.00
CA ALA A 53 -3.32 18.65 12.77
C ALA A 53 -4.44 17.83 12.13
N THR A 54 -4.07 16.77 11.42
CA THR A 54 -4.99 15.87 10.72
C THR A 54 -4.49 14.43 10.74
N LEU A 55 -5.43 13.49 10.58
CA LEU A 55 -5.20 12.07 10.41
C LEU A 55 -6.35 11.49 9.59
N GLN A 56 -6.06 10.65 8.60
CA GLN A 56 -7.04 9.87 7.85
C GLN A 56 -6.95 8.39 8.23
N ARG A 57 -8.10 7.74 8.36
CA ARG A 57 -8.24 6.30 8.54
C ARG A 57 -9.16 5.76 7.45
N ASN A 58 -8.55 5.29 6.36
CA ASN A 58 -9.28 4.82 5.19
C ASN A 58 -9.67 3.35 5.36
N PRO A 59 -10.98 3.01 5.25
CA PRO A 59 -11.45 1.64 5.40
C PRO A 59 -11.06 0.77 4.21
N HIS A 60 -10.70 -0.48 4.51
CA HIS A 60 -10.39 -1.53 3.55
C HIS A 60 -11.03 -2.85 3.98
N THR A 61 -11.06 -3.81 3.07
CA THR A 61 -11.29 -5.21 3.38
C THR A 61 -9.97 -5.96 3.20
N MET A 62 -9.53 -6.64 4.25
CA MET A 62 -8.34 -7.49 4.21
C MET A 62 -8.77 -8.96 4.16
N TYR A 63 -8.15 -9.76 3.31
CA TYR A 63 -8.23 -11.20 3.40
C TYR A 63 -7.18 -11.67 4.39
N PHE A 64 -7.62 -12.25 5.51
CA PHE A 64 -6.77 -12.60 6.62
C PHE A 64 -7.17 -13.98 7.16
N HIS A 65 -6.20 -14.89 7.31
CA HIS A 65 -6.41 -16.24 7.82
C HIS A 65 -7.65 -16.95 7.26
N GLY A 66 -7.80 -16.89 5.92
CA GLY A 66 -8.86 -17.60 5.20
C GLY A 66 -10.19 -16.87 5.06
N MET A 67 -10.36 -15.66 5.61
CA MET A 67 -11.62 -14.91 5.55
C MET A 67 -11.41 -13.40 5.35
N PRO A 68 -12.39 -12.70 4.75
CA PRO A 68 -12.35 -11.24 4.67
C PRO A 68 -12.71 -10.63 6.03
N ILE A 69 -11.89 -9.66 6.47
CA ILE A 69 -12.14 -8.86 7.68
C ILE A 69 -12.13 -7.37 7.35
N LYS A 70 -12.82 -6.57 8.16
CA LYS A 70 -12.72 -5.11 8.11
C LYS A 70 -11.38 -4.68 8.68
N THR A 71 -10.76 -3.73 8.00
CA THR A 71 -9.49 -3.11 8.38
C THR A 71 -9.46 -1.67 7.88
N SER A 72 -8.47 -0.92 8.30
CA SER A 72 -8.18 0.39 7.73
C SER A 72 -6.68 0.62 7.59
N MET A 73 -6.32 1.57 6.72
CA MET A 73 -5.00 2.14 6.63
C MET A 73 -5.03 3.57 7.18
N ILE A 74 -4.19 3.86 8.18
CA ILE A 74 -3.95 5.22 8.66
C ILE A 74 -2.91 5.86 7.76
N LEU A 75 -3.21 7.07 7.30
CA LEU A 75 -2.33 7.88 6.46
C LEU A 75 -2.51 9.38 6.73
N GLY A 76 -1.64 10.20 6.16
CA GLY A 76 -1.73 11.66 6.24
C GLY A 76 -1.70 12.19 7.68
N VAL A 77 -0.98 11.53 8.57
CA VAL A 77 -0.79 11.99 9.95
C VAL A 77 0.13 13.22 9.93
N ALA A 78 -0.45 14.39 10.03
CA ALA A 78 0.23 15.65 9.87
C ALA A 78 -0.08 16.63 11.00
N THR A 79 0.92 17.44 11.36
CA THR A 79 0.78 18.57 12.30
C THR A 79 1.57 19.74 11.76
N LEU A 80 0.98 20.95 11.74
CA LEU A 80 1.65 22.16 11.32
C LEU A 80 3.02 22.30 12.02
N PRO A 81 4.09 22.66 11.33
CA PRO A 81 5.45 22.72 11.90
C PRO A 81 5.53 23.57 13.17
N SER A 82 4.81 24.70 13.21
CA SER A 82 4.74 25.61 14.36
C SER A 82 4.03 25.03 15.60
N ARG A 83 3.25 23.96 15.42
CA ARG A 83 2.40 23.36 16.47
C ARG A 83 2.84 21.93 16.82
N ARG A 84 4.05 21.52 16.38
CA ARG A 84 4.63 20.22 16.71
C ARG A 84 5.06 20.17 18.18
N LYS A 85 5.15 18.94 18.72
CA LYS A 85 5.52 18.63 20.13
C LYS A 85 4.49 19.08 21.18
N GLU A 86 3.28 19.48 20.77
CA GLU A 86 2.16 19.82 21.65
C GLU A 86 1.22 18.62 21.92
N GLY A 87 1.55 17.40 21.43
CA GLY A 87 0.78 16.19 21.67
C GLY A 87 -0.41 15.95 20.73
N HIS A 88 -0.59 16.78 19.71
CA HIS A 88 -1.74 16.72 18.79
C HIS A 88 -1.84 15.37 18.04
N MET A 89 -0.71 14.84 17.54
CA MET A 89 -0.66 13.54 16.90
C MET A 89 -1.14 12.43 17.83
N HIS A 90 -0.66 12.41 19.07
CA HIS A 90 -1.08 11.42 20.07
C HIS A 90 -2.56 11.48 20.36
N ALA A 91 -3.12 12.67 20.46
CA ALA A 91 -4.53 12.88 20.73
C ALA A 91 -5.40 12.42 19.54
N LEU A 92 -5.00 12.70 18.29
CA LEU A 92 -5.67 12.22 17.07
C LEU A 92 -5.62 10.69 16.97
N MET A 93 -4.44 10.10 17.20
CA MET A 93 -4.27 8.64 17.15
C MET A 93 -5.17 7.94 18.17
N ARG A 94 -5.22 8.41 19.42
CA ARG A 94 -6.09 7.82 20.45
C ARG A 94 -7.56 7.86 20.05
N GLU A 95 -8.03 8.99 19.52
CA GLU A 95 -9.43 9.14 19.12
C GLU A 95 -9.77 8.25 17.91
N ALA A 96 -8.91 8.20 16.90
CA ALA A 96 -9.08 7.36 15.72
C ALA A 96 -9.06 5.86 16.08
N LEU A 97 -8.15 5.44 16.94
CA LEU A 97 -8.02 4.04 17.36
C LEU A 97 -9.15 3.60 18.29
N LYS A 98 -9.66 4.49 19.17
CA LYS A 98 -10.84 4.20 19.97
C LYS A 98 -12.07 3.87 19.11
N GLN A 99 -12.24 4.56 17.99
CA GLN A 99 -13.28 4.21 17.02
C GLN A 99 -12.96 2.89 16.30
N ALA A 100 -11.70 2.67 15.91
CA ALA A 100 -11.26 1.45 15.23
C ALA A 100 -11.54 0.18 16.08
N GLU A 101 -11.36 0.24 17.40
CA GLU A 101 -11.65 -0.87 18.33
C GLU A 101 -13.11 -1.37 18.25
N CYS A 102 -14.04 -0.50 17.86
CA CYS A 102 -15.45 -0.85 17.71
C CYS A 102 -15.83 -1.29 16.28
N GLU A 103 -15.00 -0.99 15.27
CA GLU A 103 -15.41 -1.10 13.87
C GLU A 103 -14.64 -2.16 13.08
N GLU A 104 -13.40 -2.46 13.47
CA GLU A 104 -12.49 -3.29 12.68
C GLU A 104 -11.52 -4.10 13.54
N MET A 105 -11.04 -5.22 13.00
CA MET A 105 -10.16 -6.15 13.71
C MET A 105 -8.70 -5.68 13.72
N ILE A 106 -8.22 -5.17 12.62
CA ILE A 106 -6.83 -4.79 12.38
C ILE A 106 -6.79 -3.38 11.81
N THR A 107 -5.86 -2.55 12.31
CA THR A 107 -5.52 -1.25 11.73
C THR A 107 -4.07 -1.29 11.24
N LEU A 108 -3.82 -0.74 10.05
CA LEU A 108 -2.49 -0.64 9.47
C LEU A 108 -2.02 0.81 9.38
N ILE A 109 -0.70 0.99 9.30
CA ILE A 109 -0.08 2.28 9.06
C ILE A 109 1.25 2.12 8.31
N GLN A 110 1.51 3.01 7.35
CA GLN A 110 2.84 3.20 6.78
C GLN A 110 3.48 4.42 7.45
N ALA A 111 4.56 4.17 8.17
CA ALA A 111 5.17 5.17 9.04
C ALA A 111 6.59 5.53 8.58
N TYR A 112 6.89 6.82 8.43
CA TYR A 112 8.26 7.30 8.24
C TYR A 112 9.15 6.95 9.45
N ASP A 113 8.64 7.17 10.66
CA ASP A 113 9.28 6.76 11.89
C ASP A 113 8.39 5.77 12.65
N PRO A 114 8.64 4.46 12.51
CA PRO A 114 7.87 3.43 13.21
C PRO A 114 7.92 3.53 14.73
N SER A 115 8.93 4.21 15.31
CA SER A 115 9.07 4.32 16.76
C SER A 115 7.92 5.11 17.39
N LEU A 116 7.35 6.08 16.65
CA LEU A 116 6.25 6.94 17.11
C LEU A 116 4.92 6.19 17.31
N TYR A 117 4.78 5.00 16.71
CA TYR A 117 3.51 4.28 16.72
C TYR A 117 3.50 3.04 17.61
N LYS A 118 4.66 2.67 18.18
CA LYS A 118 4.77 1.51 19.09
C LYS A 118 3.91 1.66 20.34
N GLU A 119 3.83 2.84 20.93
CA GLU A 119 3.03 3.11 22.12
C GLU A 119 1.50 2.93 21.89
N PHE A 120 1.07 2.98 20.62
CA PHE A 120 -0.31 2.71 20.21
C PHE A 120 -0.57 1.24 19.88
N GLY A 121 0.38 0.34 20.14
CA GLY A 121 0.23 -1.09 19.92
C GLY A 121 0.53 -1.53 18.47
N PHE A 122 1.18 -0.69 17.67
CA PHE A 122 1.61 -1.08 16.33
C PHE A 122 2.96 -1.81 16.35
N SER A 123 3.04 -2.90 15.58
CA SER A 123 4.27 -3.67 15.34
C SER A 123 4.59 -3.74 13.85
N LYS A 124 5.88 -3.90 13.53
CA LYS A 124 6.37 -4.05 12.16
C LYS A 124 6.04 -5.44 11.64
N ILE A 125 5.10 -5.53 10.71
CA ILE A 125 4.59 -6.81 10.21
C ILE A 125 4.96 -7.04 8.74
N TYR A 126 4.79 -6.02 7.89
CA TYR A 126 5.01 -6.17 6.46
C TYR A 126 6.40 -5.66 6.07
N TYR A 127 7.11 -6.50 5.32
CA TYR A 127 8.41 -6.20 4.74
C TYR A 127 8.36 -6.40 3.24
N ARG A 128 9.08 -5.55 2.51
CA ARG A 128 9.25 -5.67 1.07
C ARG A 128 10.72 -5.74 0.71
N ASN A 129 10.99 -6.39 -0.42
CA ASN A 129 12.29 -6.39 -1.06
C ASN A 129 12.30 -5.37 -2.20
N ARG A 130 13.35 -4.58 -2.26
CA ARG A 130 13.74 -3.78 -3.41
C ARG A 130 14.94 -4.47 -4.05
N ILE A 131 14.76 -4.97 -5.27
CA ILE A 131 15.77 -5.76 -5.97
C ILE A 131 16.29 -4.93 -7.14
N ALA A 132 17.57 -4.59 -7.10
CA ALA A 132 18.22 -3.78 -8.13
C ALA A 132 18.91 -4.67 -9.15
N TYR A 133 18.68 -4.38 -10.44
CA TYR A 133 19.31 -5.03 -11.58
C TYR A 133 19.92 -3.99 -12.53
N HIS A 134 21.04 -4.34 -13.14
CA HIS A 134 21.43 -3.70 -14.39
C HIS A 134 20.64 -4.36 -15.54
N ARG A 135 20.21 -3.58 -16.54
CA ARG A 135 19.39 -4.08 -17.66
C ARG A 135 19.93 -5.35 -18.31
N ASN A 136 21.25 -5.51 -18.40
CA ASN A 136 21.89 -6.67 -19.02
C ASN A 136 21.74 -7.97 -18.22
N GLN A 137 21.30 -7.89 -16.96
CA GLN A 137 21.04 -9.06 -16.11
C GLN A 137 19.62 -9.60 -16.31
N ILE A 138 18.74 -8.86 -17.01
CA ILE A 138 17.35 -9.22 -17.22
C ILE A 138 17.18 -9.66 -18.68
N PRO A 139 16.74 -10.88 -18.95
CA PRO A 139 16.48 -11.35 -20.30
C PRO A 139 15.31 -10.58 -20.93
N VAL A 140 15.46 -10.20 -22.19
CA VAL A 140 14.41 -9.51 -22.97
C VAL A 140 13.87 -10.47 -24.03
N TYR A 141 12.59 -10.76 -23.94
CA TYR A 141 11.89 -11.67 -24.86
C TYR A 141 11.00 -10.87 -25.82
N THR A 142 11.50 -10.59 -27.02
CA THR A 142 10.81 -9.74 -28.03
C THR A 142 9.55 -10.37 -28.63
N HIS A 143 9.35 -11.66 -28.46
CA HIS A 143 8.18 -12.39 -28.96
C HIS A 143 7.02 -12.46 -27.93
N LEU A 144 7.22 -11.92 -26.74
CA LEU A 144 6.18 -11.89 -25.70
C LEU A 144 5.40 -10.58 -25.80
N GLU A 145 4.08 -10.71 -25.74
CA GLU A 145 3.17 -9.57 -25.92
C GLU A 145 3.01 -8.78 -24.62
N ILE A 146 3.53 -7.54 -24.64
CA ILE A 146 3.28 -6.55 -23.58
C ILE A 146 2.38 -5.47 -24.13
N THR A 147 1.30 -5.19 -23.43
CA THR A 147 0.29 -4.21 -23.82
C THR A 147 0.02 -3.19 -22.75
N SER A 148 -0.25 -1.94 -23.14
CA SER A 148 -0.81 -0.91 -22.26
C SER A 148 -2.34 -0.95 -22.23
N GLU A 149 -2.97 -1.73 -23.10
CA GLU A 149 -4.42 -1.90 -23.15
C GLU A 149 -4.86 -2.95 -22.14
N VAL A 150 -5.03 -2.54 -20.89
CA VAL A 150 -5.49 -3.38 -19.77
C VAL A 150 -6.75 -2.79 -19.15
N LYS A 151 -7.67 -3.65 -18.73
CA LYS A 151 -8.94 -3.24 -18.13
C LYS A 151 -8.92 -3.49 -16.62
N ALA A 152 -9.63 -2.66 -15.86
CA ALA A 152 -9.75 -2.77 -14.41
C ALA A 152 -10.19 -4.18 -13.96
N GLU A 153 -11.16 -4.77 -14.65
CA GLU A 153 -11.64 -6.11 -14.35
C GLU A 153 -10.59 -7.20 -14.62
N GLU A 154 -9.78 -7.07 -15.69
CA GLU A 154 -8.70 -8.00 -15.98
C GLU A 154 -7.63 -7.96 -14.89
N LEU A 155 -7.25 -6.75 -14.43
CA LEU A 155 -6.28 -6.58 -13.33
C LEU A 155 -6.81 -7.17 -12.03
N ALA A 156 -8.10 -6.95 -11.71
CA ALA A 156 -8.74 -7.51 -10.53
C ALA A 156 -8.72 -9.05 -10.55
N ASN A 157 -9.01 -9.67 -11.69
CA ASN A 157 -8.99 -11.12 -11.87
C ASN A 157 -7.56 -11.69 -11.69
N VAL A 158 -6.56 -11.05 -12.30
CA VAL A 158 -5.15 -11.45 -12.14
C VAL A 158 -4.70 -11.31 -10.69
N TYR A 159 -5.02 -10.20 -10.02
CA TYR A 159 -4.71 -9.99 -8.61
C TYR A 159 -5.37 -11.03 -7.71
N GLN A 160 -6.66 -11.30 -7.92
CA GLN A 160 -7.39 -12.31 -7.17
C GLN A 160 -6.77 -13.71 -7.35
N ALA A 161 -6.35 -14.07 -8.57
CA ALA A 161 -5.67 -15.35 -8.82
C ALA A 161 -4.28 -15.40 -8.18
N PHE A 162 -3.52 -14.29 -8.23
CA PHE A 162 -2.20 -14.16 -7.64
C PHE A 162 -2.25 -14.31 -6.11
N THR A 163 -3.18 -13.61 -5.46
CA THR A 163 -3.27 -13.51 -4.00
C THR A 163 -3.79 -14.77 -3.32
N LYS A 164 -4.32 -15.77 -4.05
CA LYS A 164 -4.71 -17.09 -3.49
C LYS A 164 -3.60 -17.80 -2.71
N ARG A 165 -2.35 -17.47 -2.97
CA ARG A 165 -1.17 -18.05 -2.29
C ARG A 165 -0.69 -17.26 -1.08
N PHE A 166 -1.41 -16.17 -0.71
CA PHE A 166 -1.04 -15.24 0.36
C PHE A 166 -2.16 -15.06 1.37
N ASP A 167 -1.82 -14.43 2.49
CA ASP A 167 -2.70 -13.88 3.50
C ASP A 167 -2.33 -12.41 3.78
N GLY A 168 -3.17 -11.71 4.54
CA GLY A 168 -2.91 -10.35 4.99
C GLY A 168 -2.91 -9.30 3.87
N PHE A 169 -3.64 -9.51 2.78
CA PHE A 169 -3.70 -8.60 1.65
C PHE A 169 -5.05 -7.88 1.56
N PHE A 170 -5.05 -6.67 1.00
CA PHE A 170 -6.30 -5.96 0.72
C PHE A 170 -7.03 -6.58 -0.47
N VAL A 171 -8.34 -6.75 -0.31
CA VAL A 171 -9.21 -7.20 -1.40
C VAL A 171 -9.37 -6.06 -2.39
N ARG A 172 -9.04 -6.30 -3.65
CA ARG A 172 -9.13 -5.35 -4.74
C ARG A 172 -10.16 -5.81 -5.74
N ASP A 173 -11.17 -4.98 -5.97
CA ASP A 173 -12.20 -5.18 -6.96
C ASP A 173 -11.98 -4.31 -8.21
N ARG A 174 -12.92 -4.34 -9.14
CA ARG A 174 -12.90 -3.49 -10.33
C ARG A 174 -12.86 -2.00 -9.97
N ALA A 175 -13.66 -1.56 -8.98
CA ALA A 175 -13.73 -0.15 -8.59
C ALA A 175 -12.40 0.34 -8.00
N TYR A 176 -11.69 -0.52 -7.26
CA TYR A 176 -10.32 -0.25 -6.82
C TYR A 176 -9.41 0.08 -8.02
N TYR A 177 -9.41 -0.75 -9.06
CA TYR A 177 -8.54 -0.55 -10.23
C TYR A 177 -8.93 0.64 -11.10
N GLU A 178 -10.22 1.00 -11.16
CA GLU A 178 -10.68 2.23 -11.82
C GLU A 178 -10.10 3.48 -11.14
N ASN A 179 -9.97 3.49 -9.83
CA ASN A 179 -9.28 4.55 -9.08
C ASN A 179 -7.75 4.43 -9.19
N TYR A 180 -7.20 3.21 -9.15
CA TYR A 180 -5.78 2.94 -9.27
C TYR A 180 -5.20 3.45 -10.60
N PHE A 181 -5.92 3.35 -11.71
CA PHE A 181 -5.51 3.97 -12.97
C PHE A 181 -5.35 5.49 -12.87
N LYS A 182 -6.26 6.16 -12.15
CA LYS A 182 -6.19 7.61 -11.93
C LYS A 182 -4.99 7.99 -11.06
N GLU A 183 -4.78 7.24 -9.98
CA GLU A 183 -3.64 7.39 -9.07
C GLU A 183 -2.31 7.30 -9.82
N ILE A 184 -2.09 6.17 -10.51
CA ILE A 184 -0.85 5.95 -11.27
C ILE A 184 -0.64 7.01 -12.34
N SER A 185 -1.71 7.43 -13.02
CA SER A 185 -1.64 8.51 -14.02
C SER A 185 -1.28 9.86 -13.38
N ALA A 186 -1.86 10.19 -12.23
CA ALA A 186 -1.59 11.44 -11.50
C ALA A 186 -0.12 11.52 -11.05
N GLU A 187 0.45 10.39 -10.64
CA GLU A 187 1.86 10.29 -10.24
C GLU A 187 2.84 10.15 -11.42
N GLY A 188 2.36 10.14 -12.68
CA GLY A 188 3.21 9.98 -13.87
C GLY A 188 3.70 8.55 -14.10
N GLY A 189 3.08 7.57 -13.44
CA GLY A 189 3.37 6.16 -13.62
C GLY A 189 2.67 5.55 -14.84
N GLN A 190 2.99 4.30 -15.13
CA GLN A 190 2.41 3.53 -16.23
C GLN A 190 2.05 2.11 -15.78
N ILE A 191 0.98 1.57 -16.37
CA ILE A 191 0.55 0.18 -16.18
C ILE A 191 0.67 -0.54 -17.53
N VAL A 192 1.28 -1.72 -17.50
CA VAL A 192 1.32 -2.64 -18.65
C VAL A 192 1.01 -4.05 -18.21
N GLY A 193 0.45 -4.83 -19.12
CA GLY A 193 0.10 -6.22 -18.91
C GLY A 193 0.84 -7.15 -19.86
N TYR A 194 1.03 -8.40 -19.44
CA TYR A 194 1.48 -9.50 -20.28
C TYR A 194 0.28 -10.37 -20.65
N ARG A 195 0.09 -10.60 -21.97
CA ARG A 195 -0.92 -11.54 -22.48
C ARG A 195 -0.27 -12.83 -22.99
N ASN A 196 -0.91 -13.94 -22.70
CA ASN A 196 -0.52 -15.24 -23.26
C ASN A 196 -0.96 -15.35 -24.75
N LYS A 197 -0.61 -16.47 -25.39
CA LYS A 197 -0.95 -16.74 -26.79
C LYS A 197 -2.45 -16.74 -27.11
N ASN A 198 -3.29 -16.92 -26.10
CA ASN A 198 -4.74 -16.89 -26.24
C ASN A 198 -5.32 -15.46 -26.02
N GLY A 199 -4.49 -14.47 -25.77
CA GLY A 199 -4.89 -13.09 -25.47
C GLY A 199 -5.32 -12.86 -24.02
N GLU A 200 -5.17 -13.85 -23.13
CA GLU A 200 -5.53 -13.72 -21.70
C GLU A 200 -4.44 -13.00 -20.93
N LEU A 201 -4.83 -12.09 -20.04
CA LEU A 201 -3.90 -11.38 -19.16
C LEU A 201 -3.40 -12.32 -18.06
N GLU A 202 -2.08 -12.56 -18.00
CA GLU A 202 -1.45 -13.42 -16.98
C GLU A 202 -0.53 -12.66 -16.02
N GLY A 203 -0.39 -11.36 -16.20
CA GLY A 203 0.35 -10.50 -15.28
C GLY A 203 0.26 -9.05 -15.70
N TYR A 204 0.57 -8.17 -14.76
CA TYR A 204 0.71 -6.73 -15.00
C TYR A 204 1.79 -6.16 -14.09
N MET A 205 2.33 -5.00 -14.47
CA MET A 205 3.19 -4.21 -13.61
C MET A 205 2.84 -2.74 -13.67
N VAL A 206 3.09 -2.07 -12.54
CA VAL A 206 3.08 -0.62 -12.38
C VAL A 206 4.53 -0.16 -12.29
N TYR A 207 4.92 0.78 -13.14
CA TYR A 207 6.28 1.27 -13.16
C TYR A 207 6.39 2.77 -13.42
N TYR A 208 7.47 3.34 -12.94
CA TYR A 208 7.87 4.72 -13.12
C TYR A 208 9.25 4.77 -13.77
N THR A 209 9.49 5.80 -14.59
CA THR A 209 10.81 6.00 -15.18
C THR A 209 11.38 7.34 -14.74
N GLU A 210 12.53 7.30 -14.11
CA GLU A 210 13.23 8.51 -13.70
C GLU A 210 14.71 8.41 -14.16
N LYS A 211 15.15 9.37 -14.97
CA LYS A 211 16.51 9.43 -15.52
C LYS A 211 16.97 8.09 -16.12
N PHE A 212 17.71 7.28 -15.36
CA PHE A 212 18.29 6.01 -15.81
C PHE A 212 17.69 4.79 -15.14
N THR A 213 16.63 4.99 -14.32
CA THR A 213 16.00 3.95 -13.52
C THR A 213 14.56 3.73 -13.96
N CYS A 214 14.20 2.48 -14.22
CA CYS A 214 12.84 1.99 -14.29
C CYS A 214 12.51 1.36 -12.93
N GLU A 215 11.61 1.98 -12.18
CA GLU A 215 11.18 1.50 -10.88
C GLU A 215 9.82 0.81 -11.01
N ILE A 216 9.82 -0.52 -10.87
CA ILE A 216 8.62 -1.36 -10.87
C ILE A 216 8.10 -1.42 -9.43
N LYS A 217 7.11 -0.59 -9.12
CA LYS A 217 6.51 -0.49 -7.78
C LYS A 217 5.63 -1.68 -7.43
N GLU A 218 4.94 -2.23 -8.44
CA GLU A 218 4.12 -3.43 -8.32
C GLU A 218 4.32 -4.32 -9.55
N ILE A 219 4.44 -5.63 -9.32
CA ILE A 219 4.46 -6.64 -10.36
C ILE A 219 3.63 -7.84 -9.87
N ILE A 220 2.56 -8.14 -10.59
CA ILE A 220 1.62 -9.23 -10.29
C ILE A 220 1.65 -10.21 -11.47
N TYR A 221 1.84 -11.49 -11.17
CA TYR A 221 2.08 -12.51 -12.20
C TYR A 221 1.53 -13.87 -11.80
N LEU A 222 0.95 -14.59 -12.74
CA LEU A 222 0.39 -15.92 -12.51
C LEU A 222 1.42 -17.03 -12.74
N ASN A 223 2.47 -16.77 -13.51
CA ASN A 223 3.53 -17.71 -13.82
C ASN A 223 4.87 -17.00 -14.07
N SER A 224 5.94 -17.77 -14.17
CA SER A 224 7.30 -17.26 -14.37
C SER A 224 7.49 -16.52 -15.71
N TRP A 225 6.77 -16.92 -16.76
CA TRP A 225 6.86 -16.24 -18.06
C TRP A 225 6.28 -14.83 -18.00
N ALA A 226 5.13 -14.66 -17.32
CA ALA A 226 4.54 -13.34 -17.09
C ALA A 226 5.51 -12.42 -16.31
N PHE A 227 6.13 -12.93 -15.24
CA PHE A 227 7.13 -12.19 -14.48
C PHE A 227 8.33 -11.77 -15.37
N LEU A 228 8.93 -12.73 -16.08
CA LEU A 228 10.12 -12.47 -16.92
C LEU A 228 9.82 -11.53 -18.10
N ALA A 229 8.64 -11.65 -18.70
CA ALA A 229 8.21 -10.75 -19.78
C ALA A 229 8.07 -9.30 -19.28
N LEU A 230 7.40 -9.11 -18.15
CA LEU A 230 7.21 -7.78 -17.54
C LEU A 230 8.54 -7.18 -17.07
N ALA A 231 9.38 -7.93 -16.37
CA ALA A 231 10.70 -7.48 -15.94
C ALA A 231 11.60 -7.14 -17.15
N GLY A 232 11.57 -7.99 -18.20
CA GLY A 232 12.26 -7.75 -19.46
C GLY A 232 11.81 -6.48 -20.16
N TYR A 233 10.51 -6.20 -20.17
CA TYR A 233 9.99 -4.93 -20.70
C TYR A 233 10.54 -3.73 -19.91
N GLY A 234 10.58 -3.81 -18.57
CA GLY A 234 11.22 -2.79 -17.73
C GLY A 234 12.68 -2.54 -18.10
N ALA A 235 13.45 -3.61 -18.43
CA ALA A 235 14.83 -3.52 -18.86
C ALA A 235 15.00 -2.83 -20.22
N THR A 236 13.96 -2.77 -21.06
CA THR A 236 14.00 -1.98 -22.30
C THR A 236 13.89 -0.48 -22.07
N LYS A 237 13.40 -0.03 -20.91
CA LYS A 237 13.13 1.38 -20.61
C LYS A 237 14.36 2.13 -20.11
N CYS A 238 15.13 1.51 -19.21
CA CYS A 238 16.23 2.18 -18.51
C CYS A 238 17.43 1.25 -18.33
N MET A 239 18.57 1.81 -17.92
CA MET A 239 19.80 1.05 -17.65
C MET A 239 19.73 0.30 -16.31
N LYS A 240 19.02 0.84 -15.33
CA LYS A 240 18.79 0.24 -14.02
C LYS A 240 17.31 -0.11 -13.89
N VAL A 241 17.02 -1.30 -13.36
CA VAL A 241 15.65 -1.72 -13.03
C VAL A 241 15.59 -2.02 -11.55
N MET A 242 14.61 -1.43 -10.89
CA MET A 242 14.31 -1.66 -9.48
C MET A 242 12.98 -2.38 -9.40
N ILE A 243 12.94 -3.57 -8.80
CA ILE A 243 11.69 -4.34 -8.66
C ILE A 243 11.32 -4.44 -7.18
N HIS A 244 10.12 -3.98 -6.84
CA HIS A 244 9.57 -4.10 -5.49
C HIS A 244 8.64 -5.30 -5.40
N THR A 245 8.88 -6.17 -4.41
CA THR A 245 8.08 -7.38 -4.18
C THR A 245 7.83 -7.57 -2.69
N SER A 246 6.89 -8.45 -2.33
CA SER A 246 6.81 -8.91 -0.94
C SER A 246 8.12 -9.61 -0.55
N SER A 247 8.52 -9.48 0.71
CA SER A 247 9.70 -10.18 1.24
C SER A 247 9.57 -11.70 1.19
N SER A 248 8.34 -12.21 1.10
CA SER A 248 8.04 -13.64 1.00
C SER A 248 8.20 -14.21 -0.42
N GLU A 249 8.32 -13.36 -1.45
CA GLU A 249 8.48 -13.79 -2.84
C GLU A 249 9.94 -14.15 -3.15
N GLN A 250 10.17 -15.33 -3.71
CA GLN A 250 11.50 -15.85 -4.00
C GLN A 250 11.99 -15.45 -5.40
N ILE A 251 11.97 -14.16 -5.71
CA ILE A 251 12.25 -13.62 -7.05
C ILE A 251 13.64 -14.02 -7.58
N LEU A 252 14.65 -14.10 -6.72
CA LEU A 252 16.00 -14.51 -7.13
C LEU A 252 16.06 -15.94 -7.69
N LYS A 253 15.05 -16.78 -7.44
CA LYS A 253 14.94 -18.09 -8.11
C LYS A 253 14.46 -17.96 -9.55
N LEU A 254 13.68 -16.93 -9.87
CA LEU A 254 13.20 -16.65 -11.24
C LEU A 254 14.20 -15.79 -12.01
N LEU A 255 14.79 -14.81 -11.34
CA LEU A 255 15.73 -13.86 -11.91
C LEU A 255 16.93 -13.70 -10.96
N PRO A 256 17.99 -14.52 -11.13
CA PRO A 256 19.16 -14.46 -10.26
C PRO A 256 20.03 -13.22 -10.52
N GLY A 257 20.88 -12.88 -9.55
CA GLY A 257 21.91 -11.84 -9.69
C GLY A 257 21.47 -10.42 -9.32
N GLY A 258 20.25 -10.21 -8.85
CA GLY A 258 19.80 -8.92 -8.33
C GLY A 258 20.34 -8.63 -6.92
N GLU A 259 20.60 -7.36 -6.65
CA GLU A 259 20.98 -6.87 -5.32
C GLU A 259 19.71 -6.57 -4.50
N VAL A 260 19.53 -7.31 -3.40
CA VAL A 260 18.33 -7.21 -2.56
C VAL A 260 18.57 -6.28 -1.39
N THR A 261 17.66 -5.32 -1.21
CA THR A 261 17.53 -4.53 0.02
C THR A 261 16.15 -4.74 0.59
N GLN A 262 16.05 -5.33 1.78
CA GLN A 262 14.77 -5.46 2.49
C GLN A 262 14.49 -4.19 3.29
N TYR A 263 13.22 -3.78 3.30
CA TYR A 263 12.76 -2.63 4.09
C TYR A 263 11.40 -2.91 4.74
N GLN A 264 11.17 -2.26 5.87
CA GLN A 264 9.89 -2.29 6.55
C GLN A 264 8.89 -1.49 5.73
N PHE A 265 7.71 -2.08 5.47
CA PHE A 265 6.72 -1.49 4.59
C PHE A 265 5.50 -0.98 5.36
N ALA A 266 4.89 -1.81 6.20
CA ALA A 266 3.76 -1.40 7.01
C ALA A 266 3.80 -2.01 8.40
N MET A 267 3.21 -1.28 9.35
CA MET A 267 2.93 -1.76 10.70
C MET A 267 1.46 -2.15 10.80
N ALA A 268 1.16 -3.05 11.72
CA ALA A 268 -0.20 -3.47 12.03
C ALA A 268 -0.45 -3.36 13.55
N ARG A 269 -1.73 -3.21 13.91
CA ARG A 269 -2.25 -3.26 15.27
C ARG A 269 -3.48 -4.17 15.28
N VAL A 270 -3.58 -5.06 16.25
CA VAL A 270 -4.83 -5.76 16.60
C VAL A 270 -5.63 -4.84 17.53
N ASN A 271 -6.86 -4.53 17.18
CA ASN A 271 -7.67 -3.56 17.91
C ASN A 271 -8.29 -4.13 19.19
N ASP A 272 -8.70 -5.42 19.16
CA ASP A 272 -9.23 -6.14 20.31
C ASP A 272 -8.77 -7.61 20.27
N TYR A 273 -7.87 -7.99 21.17
CA TYR A 273 -7.36 -9.37 21.26
C TYR A 273 -8.42 -10.35 21.73
N SER A 274 -9.40 -9.91 22.54
CA SER A 274 -10.45 -10.80 23.02
C SER A 274 -11.34 -11.25 21.86
N ILE A 275 -11.77 -10.29 21.02
CA ILE A 275 -12.58 -10.59 19.83
C ILE A 275 -11.74 -11.35 18.78
N PHE A 276 -10.48 -10.94 18.58
CA PHE A 276 -9.56 -11.61 17.67
C PHE A 276 -9.39 -13.10 18.03
N ASN A 277 -9.12 -13.40 19.29
CA ASN A 277 -8.91 -14.76 19.77
C ASN A 277 -10.17 -15.62 19.66
N ILE A 278 -11.35 -15.06 19.89
CA ILE A 278 -12.63 -15.76 19.67
C ILE A 278 -12.84 -16.05 18.18
N LEU A 279 -12.60 -15.07 17.31
CA LEU A 279 -12.85 -15.19 15.87
C LEU A 279 -11.96 -16.24 15.20
N PHE A 280 -10.69 -16.30 15.61
CA PHE A 280 -9.68 -17.18 15.00
C PHE A 280 -9.34 -18.44 15.81
N ASP A 281 -10.07 -18.69 16.90
CA ASP A 281 -9.85 -19.82 17.82
C ASP A 281 -8.39 -19.92 18.28
N THR A 282 -7.87 -18.83 18.86
CA THR A 282 -6.46 -18.69 19.25
C THR A 282 -6.33 -18.01 20.61
N SER A 283 -5.11 -17.82 21.10
CA SER A 283 -4.79 -17.18 22.39
C SER A 283 -3.62 -16.22 22.29
N VAL A 284 -3.49 -15.53 21.16
CA VAL A 284 -2.39 -14.59 20.89
C VAL A 284 -2.48 -13.36 21.81
N GLN A 285 -1.32 -12.79 22.14
CA GLN A 285 -1.20 -11.67 23.08
C GLN A 285 -0.52 -10.43 22.49
N ASN A 286 0.06 -10.57 21.31
CA ASN A 286 0.72 -9.50 20.60
C ASN A 286 0.46 -9.59 19.09
N VAL A 287 0.86 -8.53 18.36
CA VAL A 287 0.57 -8.40 16.93
C VAL A 287 1.35 -9.43 16.12
N GLU A 288 2.58 -9.71 16.48
CA GLU A 288 3.45 -10.68 15.81
C GLU A 288 2.80 -12.07 15.86
N GLU A 289 2.41 -12.54 17.04
CA GLU A 289 1.70 -13.82 17.21
C GLU A 289 0.39 -13.85 16.39
N ALA A 290 -0.35 -12.73 16.36
CA ALA A 290 -1.61 -12.64 15.61
C ALA A 290 -1.39 -12.81 14.09
N PHE A 291 -0.27 -12.37 13.54
CA PHE A 291 0.04 -12.56 12.13
C PHE A 291 0.74 -13.90 11.83
N GLU A 292 1.37 -14.53 12.83
CA GLU A 292 1.95 -15.87 12.72
C GLU A 292 0.90 -16.99 12.58
N ILE A 293 -0.37 -16.74 12.95
CA ILE A 293 -1.45 -17.73 12.70
C ILE A 293 -1.74 -17.91 11.20
N CYS A 294 -1.33 -16.99 10.36
CA CYS A 294 -1.51 -17.08 8.91
C CYS A 294 -0.71 -18.28 8.36
N THR A 295 -1.42 -19.19 7.69
CA THR A 295 -0.82 -20.40 7.10
C THR A 295 -0.13 -20.14 5.77
N ARG A 296 -0.35 -18.97 5.17
CA ARG A 296 0.25 -18.49 3.93
C ARG A 296 1.10 -17.26 4.20
N PRO A 297 2.09 -16.99 3.33
CA PRO A 297 2.90 -15.78 3.45
C PRO A 297 2.08 -14.50 3.39
N LEU A 298 2.52 -13.47 4.11
CA LEU A 298 1.88 -12.17 4.09
C LEU A 298 2.21 -11.39 2.81
N PHE A 299 1.23 -10.64 2.32
CA PHE A 299 1.36 -9.81 1.13
C PHE A 299 0.64 -8.47 1.33
N LEU A 300 1.32 -7.36 1.05
CA LEU A 300 0.72 -6.03 1.02
C LEU A 300 1.54 -5.16 0.05
N HIS A 301 0.86 -4.50 -0.88
CA HIS A 301 1.50 -3.65 -1.90
C HIS A 301 0.95 -2.23 -1.96
N GLU A 302 -0.13 -1.93 -1.25
CA GLU A 302 -0.72 -0.61 -1.20
C GLU A 302 0.25 0.40 -0.57
N TYR A 303 0.52 1.48 -1.30
CA TYR A 303 1.15 2.68 -0.74
C TYR A 303 0.06 3.59 -0.17
N ALA A 304 0.40 4.30 0.92
CA ALA A 304 -0.48 5.23 1.62
C ALA A 304 0.10 6.65 1.59
#